data_ee89f78627c849024140662f0bfe7a13
#
_entry.id   ee89f78627c849024140662f0bfe7a13
#
_cell.length_a   1.000
_cell.length_b   1.000
_cell.length_c   1.000
_cell.angle_alpha   90.00
_cell.angle_beta   90.00
_cell.angle_gamma   90.00
#
_symmetry.space_group_name_H-M   'P 1'
#
loop_
_entity.id
_entity.type
_entity.pdbx_description
1 polymer ?
#
loop_
_entity_poly.entity_id
_entity_poly.type
_entity_poly.pdbx_seq_one_letter_code
_entity_poly.pdbx_strand_id
1 'polypeptide(L)'
;MITEKYQIHQQGLSIAADADHAHAAWAFKQLETLSQGLNYAIGDWAVICEEKFGKDWVNGILEQSSFSFDQLSTSVTVARKIPPHKRVPSLSFEHHVIAARHEQPELALSWAQQGGYTPGELAVAVRAAKPLTKEEITATRSVNTWITPLSVVDKFVAWKAKIPISSWTTEDKEQALRDFAPIIEFVQELQKK
;
A
#
# COMPACT_ATOMS: atom_id res chain seq x y z
N MET A 1 -11.69 22.85 21.22
CA MET A 1 -11.83 22.43 19.81
C MET A 1 -10.44 22.03 19.29
N ILE A 2 -10.30 20.81 18.79
CA ILE A 2 -8.99 20.21 18.43
C ILE A 2 -8.46 20.80 17.10
N THR A 3 -9.32 21.37 16.26
CA THR A 3 -9.02 21.87 14.91
C THR A 3 -8.13 23.11 14.81
N GLU A 4 -7.92 23.86 15.91
CA GLU A 4 -7.16 25.11 15.88
C GLU A 4 -5.65 24.91 16.07
N LYS A 5 -5.21 23.70 16.40
CA LYS A 5 -3.81 23.40 16.75
C LYS A 5 -2.97 22.87 15.60
N TYR A 6 -3.55 22.67 14.40
CA TYR A 6 -2.80 22.29 13.20
C TYR A 6 -3.43 22.90 11.94
N GLN A 7 -2.60 23.09 10.92
CA GLN A 7 -3.02 23.57 9.61
C GLN A 7 -2.32 22.76 8.51
N ILE A 8 -3.10 22.33 7.52
CA ILE A 8 -2.59 21.66 6.32
C ILE A 8 -2.40 22.74 5.25
N HIS A 9 -1.19 22.79 4.69
CA HIS A 9 -0.80 23.70 3.62
C HIS A 9 -0.43 22.92 2.36
N GLN A 10 -0.36 23.60 1.24
CA GLN A 10 0.09 23.00 -0.02
C GLN A 10 1.49 22.35 0.09
N GLN A 11 2.36 22.84 0.97
CA GLN A 11 3.73 22.38 1.13
C GLN A 11 3.95 21.53 2.40
N GLY A 12 2.90 21.25 3.18
CA GLY A 12 3.05 20.44 4.38
C GLY A 12 2.05 20.73 5.48
N LEU A 13 2.46 20.40 6.71
CA LEU A 13 1.68 20.54 7.92
C LEU A 13 2.41 21.44 8.92
N SER A 14 1.70 22.36 9.55
CA SER A 14 2.16 23.05 10.77
C SER A 14 1.32 22.61 11.96
N ILE A 15 1.99 22.38 13.11
CA ILE A 15 1.40 22.08 14.39
C ILE A 15 1.79 23.17 15.37
N ALA A 16 0.84 23.69 16.14
CA ALA A 16 1.09 24.73 17.14
C ALA A 16 2.07 24.23 18.21
N ALA A 17 2.96 25.12 18.71
CA ALA A 17 3.98 24.76 19.68
C ALA A 17 3.41 24.24 21.01
N ASP A 18 2.18 24.61 21.34
CA ASP A 18 1.44 24.17 22.53
C ASP A 18 0.51 22.95 22.27
N ALA A 19 0.65 22.30 21.12
CA ALA A 19 -0.09 21.07 20.83
C ALA A 19 0.51 19.89 21.62
N ASP A 20 -0.36 19.10 22.20
CA ASP A 20 0.00 17.87 22.91
C ASP A 20 -0.05 16.63 21.98
N HIS A 21 0.26 15.46 22.53
CA HIS A 21 0.24 14.19 21.81
C HIS A 21 -1.14 13.85 21.24
N ALA A 22 -2.23 14.25 21.91
CA ALA A 22 -3.59 13.99 21.42
C ALA A 22 -3.89 14.80 20.16
N HIS A 23 -3.45 16.08 20.12
CA HIS A 23 -3.55 16.90 18.92
C HIS A 23 -2.74 16.34 17.75
N ALA A 24 -1.52 15.87 18.01
CA ALA A 24 -0.67 15.27 16.97
C ALA A 24 -1.28 13.95 16.43
N ALA A 25 -1.76 13.07 17.31
CA ALA A 25 -2.43 11.83 16.92
C ALA A 25 -3.71 12.09 16.12
N TRP A 26 -4.50 13.08 16.52
CA TRP A 26 -5.71 13.45 15.81
C TRP A 26 -5.40 14.04 14.41
N ALA A 27 -4.39 14.92 14.30
CA ALA A 27 -3.94 15.45 13.02
C ALA A 27 -3.50 14.32 12.07
N PHE A 28 -2.75 13.35 12.56
CA PHE A 28 -2.34 12.17 11.77
C PHE A 28 -3.57 11.37 11.28
N LYS A 29 -4.57 11.16 12.13
CA LYS A 29 -5.81 10.47 11.75
C LYS A 29 -6.59 11.22 10.66
N GLN A 30 -6.57 12.53 10.67
CA GLN A 30 -7.17 13.33 9.59
C GLN A 30 -6.39 13.17 8.28
N LEU A 31 -5.06 13.21 8.34
CA LEU A 31 -4.21 12.98 7.16
C LEU A 31 -4.43 11.60 6.55
N GLU A 32 -4.52 10.57 7.38
CA GLU A 32 -4.84 9.20 6.94
C GLU A 32 -6.20 9.15 6.23
N THR A 33 -7.23 9.76 6.84
CA THR A 33 -8.57 9.81 6.26
C THR A 33 -8.60 10.55 4.92
N LEU A 34 -7.91 11.69 4.82
CA LEU A 34 -7.80 12.46 3.59
C LEU A 34 -7.06 11.67 2.50
N SER A 35 -5.96 11.02 2.87
CA SER A 35 -5.16 10.20 1.94
C SER A 35 -5.98 9.04 1.37
N GLN A 36 -6.73 8.34 2.20
CA GLN A 36 -7.62 7.26 1.74
C GLN A 36 -8.79 7.79 0.90
N GLY A 37 -9.41 8.87 1.35
CA GLY A 37 -10.54 9.50 0.67
C GLY A 37 -10.17 10.07 -0.70
N LEU A 38 -8.95 10.57 -0.86
CA LEU A 38 -8.50 11.19 -2.10
C LEU A 38 -8.54 10.22 -3.29
N ASN A 39 -8.11 8.98 -3.11
CA ASN A 39 -8.12 7.98 -4.18
C ASN A 39 -9.56 7.64 -4.63
N TYR A 40 -10.50 7.55 -3.70
CA TYR A 40 -11.91 7.38 -4.05
C TYR A 40 -12.45 8.61 -4.77
N ALA A 41 -12.15 9.82 -4.27
CA ALA A 41 -12.64 11.06 -4.85
C ALA A 41 -12.15 11.26 -6.29
N ILE A 42 -10.89 10.94 -6.58
CA ILE A 42 -10.33 11.00 -7.95
C ILE A 42 -11.08 10.03 -8.87
N GLY A 43 -11.30 8.79 -8.43
CA GLY A 43 -12.02 7.80 -9.22
C GLY A 43 -13.46 8.21 -9.48
N ASP A 44 -14.18 8.68 -8.46
CA ASP A 44 -15.57 9.14 -8.57
C ASP A 44 -15.70 10.35 -9.48
N TRP A 45 -14.77 11.33 -9.33
CA TRP A 45 -14.70 12.50 -10.19
C TRP A 45 -14.54 12.08 -11.67
N ALA A 46 -13.61 11.17 -11.95
CA ALA A 46 -13.36 10.72 -13.31
C ALA A 46 -14.62 10.05 -13.92
N VAL A 47 -15.28 9.16 -13.20
CA VAL A 47 -16.50 8.48 -13.67
C VAL A 47 -17.63 9.48 -13.91
N ILE A 48 -17.88 10.39 -12.97
CA ILE A 48 -18.94 11.41 -13.10
C ILE A 48 -18.63 12.35 -14.27
N CYS A 49 -17.37 12.77 -14.42
CA CYS A 49 -16.99 13.67 -15.50
C CYS A 49 -16.97 13.01 -16.87
N GLU A 50 -16.62 11.72 -16.97
CA GLU A 50 -16.75 10.98 -18.23
C GLU A 50 -18.21 10.95 -18.74
N GLU A 51 -19.18 10.77 -17.85
CA GLU A 51 -20.59 10.79 -18.19
C GLU A 51 -21.08 12.17 -18.66
N LYS A 52 -20.54 13.25 -18.08
CA LYS A 52 -20.97 14.63 -18.36
C LYS A 52 -20.24 15.27 -19.55
N PHE A 53 -18.95 15.03 -19.68
CA PHE A 53 -18.06 15.79 -20.58
C PHE A 53 -17.36 14.90 -21.59
N GLY A 54 -17.47 13.59 -21.48
CA GLY A 54 -16.81 12.60 -22.32
C GLY A 54 -15.42 12.22 -21.86
N LYS A 55 -14.98 11.04 -22.30
CA LYS A 55 -13.72 10.41 -21.88
C LYS A 55 -12.49 11.22 -22.30
N ASP A 56 -12.48 11.79 -23.49
CA ASP A 56 -11.32 12.52 -24.02
C ASP A 56 -11.04 13.78 -23.21
N TRP A 57 -12.10 14.47 -22.74
CA TRP A 57 -11.94 15.62 -21.86
C TRP A 57 -11.34 15.23 -20.53
N VAL A 58 -11.81 14.15 -19.91
CA VAL A 58 -11.27 13.62 -18.63
C VAL A 58 -9.81 13.24 -18.79
N ASN A 59 -9.46 12.50 -19.86
CA ASN A 59 -8.09 12.10 -20.12
C ASN A 59 -7.17 13.32 -20.25
N GLY A 60 -7.59 14.36 -20.99
CA GLY A 60 -6.81 15.59 -21.15
C GLY A 60 -6.54 16.32 -19.83
N ILE A 61 -7.47 16.26 -18.85
CA ILE A 61 -7.23 16.79 -17.49
C ILE A 61 -6.27 15.89 -16.69
N LEU A 62 -6.46 14.58 -16.76
CA LEU A 62 -5.64 13.62 -16.02
C LEU A 62 -4.18 13.62 -16.49
N GLU A 63 -3.94 13.76 -17.79
CA GLU A 63 -2.58 13.87 -18.37
C GLU A 63 -1.80 15.09 -17.87
N GLN A 64 -2.50 16.17 -17.50
CA GLN A 64 -1.90 17.38 -16.93
C GLN A 64 -1.72 17.30 -15.40
N SER A 65 -2.22 16.25 -14.77
CA SER A 65 -2.14 16.08 -13.32
C SER A 65 -0.78 15.58 -12.86
N SER A 66 -0.46 15.79 -11.59
CA SER A 66 0.75 15.24 -10.95
C SER A 66 0.60 13.79 -10.48
N PHE A 67 -0.58 13.18 -10.65
CA PHE A 67 -0.83 11.79 -10.26
C PHE A 67 -0.21 10.81 -11.26
N SER A 68 0.29 9.68 -10.77
CA SER A 68 0.77 8.64 -11.66
C SER A 68 -0.38 7.97 -12.43
N PHE A 69 -0.10 7.49 -13.63
CA PHE A 69 -1.07 6.74 -14.43
C PHE A 69 -1.65 5.55 -13.68
N ASP A 70 -0.82 4.81 -12.94
CA ASP A 70 -1.25 3.65 -12.16
C ASP A 70 -2.21 4.03 -11.04
N GLN A 71 -1.96 5.14 -10.35
CA GLN A 71 -2.85 5.66 -9.32
C GLN A 71 -4.20 6.06 -9.89
N LEU A 72 -4.22 6.79 -11.01
CA LEU A 72 -5.43 7.22 -11.68
C LEU A 72 -6.24 6.02 -12.19
N SER A 73 -5.60 5.12 -12.93
CA SER A 73 -6.22 3.91 -13.48
C SER A 73 -6.82 3.02 -12.38
N THR A 74 -6.10 2.87 -11.27
CA THR A 74 -6.57 2.10 -10.11
C THR A 74 -7.80 2.75 -9.47
N SER A 75 -7.75 4.07 -9.24
CA SER A 75 -8.86 4.84 -8.66
C SER A 75 -10.12 4.76 -9.51
N VAL A 76 -9.99 4.94 -10.83
CA VAL A 76 -11.11 4.83 -11.78
C VAL A 76 -11.68 3.42 -11.81
N THR A 77 -10.81 2.40 -11.79
CA THR A 77 -11.26 0.99 -11.77
C THR A 77 -12.07 0.67 -10.53
N VAL A 78 -11.62 1.12 -9.36
CA VAL A 78 -12.36 0.96 -8.10
C VAL A 78 -13.71 1.67 -8.17
N ALA A 79 -13.75 2.93 -8.63
CA ALA A 79 -14.99 3.70 -8.72
C ALA A 79 -16.04 3.05 -9.63
N ARG A 80 -15.61 2.51 -10.78
CA ARG A 80 -16.50 1.82 -11.73
C ARG A 80 -17.06 0.51 -11.18
N LYS A 81 -16.22 -0.28 -10.49
CA LYS A 81 -16.61 -1.61 -10.01
C LYS A 81 -17.28 -1.58 -8.65
N ILE A 82 -16.92 -0.62 -7.81
CA ILE A 82 -17.38 -0.51 -6.42
C ILE A 82 -17.86 0.94 -6.18
N PRO A 83 -19.09 1.27 -6.61
CA PRO A 83 -19.65 2.60 -6.42
C PRO A 83 -19.77 2.94 -4.94
N PRO A 84 -19.87 4.23 -4.55
CA PRO A 84 -19.81 4.70 -3.16
C PRO A 84 -20.69 3.92 -2.17
N HIS A 85 -21.93 3.58 -2.56
CA HIS A 85 -22.88 2.88 -1.70
C HIS A 85 -22.56 1.40 -1.47
N LYS A 86 -21.58 0.84 -2.20
CA LYS A 86 -21.10 -0.56 -2.06
C LYS A 86 -19.75 -0.65 -1.36
N ARG A 87 -19.16 0.48 -1.02
CA ARG A 87 -17.88 0.52 -0.28
C ARG A 87 -18.09 0.15 1.17
N VAL A 88 -17.13 -0.53 1.74
CA VAL A 88 -17.11 -0.94 3.15
C VAL A 88 -16.21 0.04 3.93
N PRO A 89 -16.77 0.93 4.78
CA PRO A 89 -16.00 1.99 5.45
C PRO A 89 -14.90 1.50 6.38
N SER A 90 -15.03 0.26 6.90
CA SER A 90 -14.03 -0.36 7.79
C SER A 90 -12.83 -0.93 7.05
N LEU A 91 -12.86 -0.99 5.71
CA LEU A 91 -11.80 -1.52 4.87
C LEU A 91 -11.05 -0.37 4.18
N SER A 92 -9.73 -0.51 4.04
CA SER A 92 -8.90 0.49 3.36
C SER A 92 -9.14 0.53 1.85
N PHE A 93 -8.68 1.58 1.17
CA PHE A 93 -8.72 1.68 -0.28
C PHE A 93 -8.03 0.48 -0.96
N GLU A 94 -6.93 -0.03 -0.40
CA GLU A 94 -6.21 -1.18 -0.94
C GLU A 94 -7.04 -2.47 -0.94
N HIS A 95 -7.90 -2.70 0.09
CA HIS A 95 -8.86 -3.80 0.05
C HIS A 95 -9.81 -3.69 -1.14
N HIS A 96 -10.29 -2.48 -1.43
CA HIS A 96 -11.19 -2.23 -2.56
C HIS A 96 -10.49 -2.42 -3.91
N VAL A 97 -9.20 -2.02 -4.01
CA VAL A 97 -8.36 -2.29 -5.19
C VAL A 97 -8.25 -3.79 -5.47
N ILE A 98 -8.00 -4.57 -4.42
CA ILE A 98 -7.87 -6.03 -4.55
C ILE A 98 -9.22 -6.66 -4.87
N ALA A 99 -10.28 -6.27 -4.17
CA ALA A 99 -11.63 -6.75 -4.42
C ALA A 99 -12.12 -6.45 -5.84
N ALA A 100 -11.75 -5.28 -6.40
CA ALA A 100 -12.09 -4.91 -7.77
C ALA A 100 -11.50 -5.86 -8.84
N ARG A 101 -10.55 -6.72 -8.49
CA ARG A 101 -10.00 -7.77 -9.37
C ARG A 101 -10.87 -9.02 -9.42
N HIS A 102 -11.74 -9.20 -8.43
CA HIS A 102 -12.68 -10.32 -8.37
C HIS A 102 -13.90 -10.05 -9.27
N GLU A 103 -14.51 -11.12 -9.81
CA GLU A 103 -15.72 -11.01 -10.63
C GLU A 103 -16.89 -10.40 -9.84
N GLN A 104 -16.94 -10.71 -8.55
CA GLN A 104 -17.92 -10.17 -7.60
C GLN A 104 -17.19 -9.41 -6.48
N PRO A 105 -16.91 -8.12 -6.66
CA PRO A 105 -16.14 -7.35 -5.69
C PRO A 105 -16.76 -7.27 -4.29
N GLU A 106 -18.07 -7.18 -4.22
CA GLU A 106 -18.83 -7.14 -2.96
C GLU A 106 -18.66 -8.41 -2.14
N LEU A 107 -18.61 -9.57 -2.81
CA LEU A 107 -18.34 -10.85 -2.17
C LEU A 107 -16.92 -10.88 -1.57
N ALA A 108 -15.94 -10.42 -2.32
CA ALA A 108 -14.55 -10.33 -1.83
C ALA A 108 -14.42 -9.36 -0.63
N LEU A 109 -15.11 -8.21 -0.66
CA LEU A 109 -15.14 -7.28 0.47
C LEU A 109 -15.83 -7.90 1.70
N SER A 110 -16.87 -8.70 1.51
CA SER A 110 -17.52 -9.41 2.62
C SER A 110 -16.58 -10.42 3.28
N TRP A 111 -15.75 -11.12 2.51
CA TRP A 111 -14.73 -12.01 3.08
C TRP A 111 -13.73 -11.24 3.94
N ALA A 112 -13.24 -10.10 3.43
CA ALA A 112 -12.29 -9.27 4.18
C ALA A 112 -12.91 -8.72 5.47
N GLN A 113 -14.15 -8.27 5.43
CA GLN A 113 -14.85 -7.71 6.59
C GLN A 113 -15.14 -8.78 7.65
N GLN A 114 -15.64 -9.96 7.25
CA GLN A 114 -15.99 -11.04 8.17
C GLN A 114 -14.75 -11.74 8.74
N GLY A 115 -13.73 -11.94 7.91
CA GLY A 115 -12.50 -12.62 8.30
C GLY A 115 -11.44 -11.70 8.91
N GLY A 116 -11.66 -10.37 8.92
CA GLY A 116 -10.67 -9.40 9.38
C GLY A 116 -9.36 -9.49 8.56
N TYR A 117 -9.47 -9.68 7.24
CA TYR A 117 -8.31 -9.86 6.37
C TYR A 117 -7.52 -8.57 6.23
N THR A 118 -6.21 -8.69 6.20
CA THR A 118 -5.32 -7.68 5.65
C THR A 118 -5.45 -7.64 4.11
N PRO A 119 -5.01 -6.58 3.43
CA PRO A 119 -4.98 -6.54 1.96
C PRO A 119 -4.26 -7.75 1.35
N GLY A 120 -3.14 -8.17 1.95
CA GLY A 120 -2.38 -9.34 1.48
C GLY A 120 -3.18 -10.65 1.56
N GLU A 121 -3.89 -10.88 2.66
CA GLU A 121 -4.76 -12.06 2.83
C GLU A 121 -5.93 -12.04 1.86
N LEU A 122 -6.54 -10.86 1.66
CA LEU A 122 -7.59 -10.70 0.66
C LEU A 122 -7.07 -11.00 -0.75
N ALA A 123 -5.84 -10.61 -1.09
CA ALA A 123 -5.25 -10.92 -2.39
C ALA A 123 -5.08 -12.43 -2.61
N VAL A 124 -4.76 -13.18 -1.56
CA VAL A 124 -4.71 -14.66 -1.61
C VAL A 124 -6.11 -15.23 -1.81
N ALA A 125 -7.11 -14.76 -1.05
CA ALA A 125 -8.50 -15.22 -1.16
C ALA A 125 -9.08 -14.94 -2.56
N VAL A 126 -8.87 -13.76 -3.09
CA VAL A 126 -9.33 -13.36 -4.44
C VAL A 126 -8.70 -14.21 -5.53
N ARG A 127 -7.38 -14.51 -5.41
CA ARG A 127 -6.69 -15.40 -6.35
C ARG A 127 -7.22 -16.84 -6.30
N ALA A 128 -7.57 -17.31 -5.09
CA ALA A 128 -8.14 -18.64 -4.88
C ALA A 128 -9.65 -18.69 -5.20
N ALA A 129 -10.28 -17.56 -5.44
CA ALA A 129 -11.73 -17.39 -5.64
C ALA A 129 -12.60 -17.98 -4.51
N LYS A 130 -12.07 -17.97 -3.27
CA LYS A 130 -12.75 -18.48 -2.06
C LYS A 130 -12.26 -17.75 -0.80
N PRO A 131 -13.08 -17.70 0.28
CA PRO A 131 -12.61 -17.22 1.57
C PRO A 131 -11.52 -18.13 2.13
N LEU A 132 -10.60 -17.56 2.91
CA LEU A 132 -9.54 -18.32 3.58
C LEU A 132 -10.07 -18.99 4.86
N THR A 133 -9.61 -20.20 5.14
CA THR A 133 -9.79 -20.85 6.45
C THR A 133 -8.89 -20.21 7.51
N LYS A 134 -9.14 -20.49 8.79
CA LYS A 134 -8.29 -19.99 9.89
C LYS A 134 -6.84 -20.47 9.76
N GLU A 135 -6.66 -21.70 9.31
CA GLU A 135 -5.35 -22.30 9.07
C GLU A 135 -4.62 -21.60 7.92
N GLU A 136 -5.32 -21.32 6.81
CA GLU A 136 -4.77 -20.58 5.67
C GLU A 136 -4.40 -19.14 6.04
N ILE A 137 -5.20 -18.45 6.86
CA ILE A 137 -4.90 -17.11 7.39
C ILE A 137 -3.62 -17.18 8.24
N THR A 138 -3.54 -18.13 9.15
CA THR A 138 -2.36 -18.30 10.03
C THR A 138 -1.11 -18.59 9.20
N ALA A 139 -1.22 -19.46 8.20
CA ALA A 139 -0.12 -19.75 7.28
C ALA A 139 0.31 -18.50 6.49
N THR A 140 -0.65 -17.72 5.97
CA THR A 140 -0.36 -16.47 5.24
C THR A 140 0.35 -15.45 6.14
N ARG A 141 -0.08 -15.31 7.40
CA ARG A 141 0.57 -14.41 8.38
C ARG A 141 1.97 -14.87 8.73
N SER A 142 2.17 -16.18 8.93
CA SER A 142 3.50 -16.73 9.22
C SER A 142 4.46 -16.59 8.04
N VAL A 143 3.99 -16.80 6.82
CA VAL A 143 4.79 -16.62 5.60
C VAL A 143 5.15 -15.14 5.41
N ASN A 144 4.24 -14.20 5.69
CA ASN A 144 4.54 -12.77 5.60
C ASN A 144 5.63 -12.32 6.59
N THR A 145 5.79 -13.02 7.72
CA THR A 145 6.89 -12.76 8.67
C THR A 145 8.26 -13.18 8.09
N TRP A 146 8.28 -14.15 7.17
CA TRP A 146 9.49 -14.66 6.53
C TRP A 146 9.77 -14.07 5.14
N ILE A 147 8.73 -13.61 4.41
CA ILE A 147 8.87 -13.03 3.06
C ILE A 147 9.72 -11.75 3.09
N THR A 148 9.67 -10.95 4.16
CA THR A 148 10.48 -9.73 4.23
C THR A 148 11.98 -10.00 4.16
N PRO A 149 12.56 -10.96 4.92
CA PRO A 149 13.95 -11.39 4.73
C PRO A 149 14.23 -11.96 3.33
N LEU A 150 13.36 -12.84 2.81
CA LEU A 150 13.54 -13.45 1.48
C LEU A 150 13.48 -12.39 0.37
N SER A 151 12.56 -11.43 0.42
CA SER A 151 12.49 -10.36 -0.57
C SER A 151 13.72 -9.44 -0.54
N VAL A 152 14.34 -9.25 0.61
CA VAL A 152 15.62 -8.54 0.75
C VAL A 152 16.74 -9.36 0.13
N VAL A 153 16.78 -10.66 0.36
CA VAL A 153 17.78 -11.57 -0.25
C VAL A 153 17.63 -11.60 -1.77
N ASP A 154 16.40 -11.71 -2.29
CA ASP A 154 16.15 -11.71 -3.74
C ASP A 154 16.56 -10.39 -4.39
N LYS A 155 16.25 -9.25 -3.76
CA LYS A 155 16.69 -7.93 -4.21
C LYS A 155 18.22 -7.80 -4.15
N PHE A 156 18.83 -8.34 -3.11
CA PHE A 156 20.28 -8.35 -2.97
C PHE A 156 20.97 -9.23 -4.04
N VAL A 157 20.43 -10.43 -4.31
CA VAL A 157 20.92 -11.32 -5.38
C VAL A 157 20.80 -10.64 -6.75
N ALA A 158 19.64 -10.01 -7.05
CA ALA A 158 19.43 -9.28 -8.28
C ALA A 158 20.35 -8.06 -8.40
N TRP A 159 20.62 -7.35 -7.30
CA TRP A 159 21.56 -6.24 -7.23
C TRP A 159 22.99 -6.71 -7.46
N LYS A 160 23.43 -7.79 -6.75
CA LYS A 160 24.75 -8.40 -6.90
C LYS A 160 25.02 -8.83 -8.34
N ALA A 161 24.02 -9.37 -9.05
CA ALA A 161 24.17 -9.78 -10.45
C ALA A 161 24.45 -8.60 -11.41
N LYS A 162 24.09 -7.39 -11.02
CA LYS A 162 24.27 -6.17 -11.82
C LYS A 162 25.60 -5.43 -11.54
N ILE A 163 26.27 -5.75 -10.42
CA ILE A 163 27.49 -5.06 -10.00
C ILE A 163 28.64 -6.08 -9.98
N PRO A 164 29.58 -6.02 -10.93
CA PRO A 164 30.72 -6.89 -10.93
C PRO A 164 31.62 -6.58 -9.72
N ILE A 165 31.68 -7.48 -8.74
CA ILE A 165 32.55 -7.36 -7.54
C ILE A 165 34.02 -7.20 -7.93
N SER A 166 34.40 -7.63 -9.13
CA SER A 166 35.74 -7.45 -9.69
C SER A 166 36.13 -5.98 -9.90
N SER A 167 35.14 -5.07 -10.00
CA SER A 167 35.37 -3.61 -10.16
C SER A 167 35.45 -2.89 -8.81
N TRP A 168 35.24 -3.58 -7.68
CA TRP A 168 35.28 -2.94 -6.36
C TRP A 168 36.70 -2.73 -5.88
N THR A 169 36.94 -1.57 -5.29
CA THR A 169 38.19 -1.28 -4.59
C THR A 169 38.29 -2.14 -3.33
N THR A 170 39.47 -2.19 -2.73
CA THR A 170 39.65 -2.86 -1.45
C THR A 170 38.81 -2.25 -0.35
N GLU A 171 38.66 -0.92 -0.37
CA GLU A 171 37.90 -0.14 0.59
C GLU A 171 36.37 -0.44 0.46
N ASP A 172 35.85 -0.54 -0.77
CA ASP A 172 34.46 -0.95 -1.04
C ASP A 172 34.16 -2.36 -0.51
N LYS A 173 35.09 -3.29 -0.68
CA LYS A 173 34.96 -4.67 -0.20
C LYS A 173 34.96 -4.75 1.32
N GLU A 174 35.85 -4.01 1.98
CA GLU A 174 35.89 -3.94 3.45
C GLU A 174 34.63 -3.27 4.03
N GLN A 175 34.12 -2.24 3.40
CA GLN A 175 32.87 -1.61 3.81
C GLN A 175 31.71 -2.56 3.66
N ALA A 176 31.58 -3.23 2.53
CA ALA A 176 30.54 -4.23 2.30
C ALA A 176 30.58 -5.38 3.33
N LEU A 177 31.78 -5.85 3.69
CA LEU A 177 31.93 -6.88 4.72
C LEU A 177 31.45 -6.39 6.10
N ARG A 178 31.71 -5.13 6.46
CA ARG A 178 31.18 -4.53 7.70
C ARG A 178 29.66 -4.42 7.68
N ASP A 179 29.10 -3.95 6.57
CA ASP A 179 27.66 -3.75 6.43
C ASP A 179 26.87 -5.06 6.43
N PHE A 180 27.45 -6.15 5.91
CA PHE A 180 26.83 -7.48 5.87
C PHE A 180 27.16 -8.37 7.07
N ALA A 181 28.05 -7.97 7.96
CA ALA A 181 28.43 -8.78 9.13
C ALA A 181 27.21 -9.27 9.95
N PRO A 182 26.18 -8.45 10.26
CA PRO A 182 25.02 -8.91 11.02
C PRO A 182 24.21 -10.00 10.28
N ILE A 183 24.16 -9.94 8.95
CA ILE A 183 23.44 -10.93 8.12
C ILE A 183 24.22 -12.24 8.09
N ILE A 184 25.55 -12.16 7.99
CA ILE A 184 26.43 -13.33 8.00
C ILE A 184 26.33 -14.04 9.34
N GLU A 185 26.36 -13.33 10.46
CA GLU A 185 26.20 -13.87 11.81
C GLU A 185 24.85 -14.60 11.95
N PHE A 186 23.75 -13.96 11.52
CA PHE A 186 22.44 -14.58 11.55
C PHE A 186 22.36 -15.88 10.74
N VAL A 187 22.94 -15.91 9.54
CA VAL A 187 23.00 -17.13 8.70
C VAL A 187 23.82 -18.22 9.39
N GLN A 188 24.94 -17.88 10.04
CA GLN A 188 25.75 -18.82 10.80
C GLN A 188 25.02 -19.41 12.02
N GLU A 189 24.18 -18.61 12.69
CA GLU A 189 23.33 -19.09 13.79
C GLU A 189 22.28 -20.10 13.30
N LEU A 190 21.66 -19.85 12.14
CA LEU A 190 20.71 -20.78 11.53
C LEU A 190 21.34 -22.13 11.15
N GLN A 191 22.64 -22.16 10.83
CA GLN A 191 23.36 -23.38 10.46
C GLN A 191 23.81 -24.22 11.67
N LYS A 192 23.76 -23.66 12.88
CA LYS A 192 24.13 -24.35 14.13
C LYS A 192 23.01 -25.22 14.72
N LYS A 193 21.83 -25.25 14.10
CA LYS A 193 20.69 -26.11 14.46
C LYS A 193 20.60 -27.32 13.53
#